data_2b153a706a8340ee5dbbee8fa4c5d2be
#
_entry.id   2b153a706a8340ee5dbbee8fa4c5d2be
#
_cell.length_a   1.000
_cell.length_b   1.000
_cell.length_c   1.000
_cell.angle_alpha   90.00
_cell.angle_beta   90.00
_cell.angle_gamma   90.00
#
_symmetry.space_group_name_H-M   'P 1'
#
loop_
_entity.id
_entity.type
_entity.pdbx_description
1 polymer ?
#
loop_
_entity_poly.entity_id
_entity_poly.type
_entity_poly.pdbx_seq_one_letter_code
_entity_poly.pdbx_strand_id
1 'polypeptide(L)'
;GGSGGGRGNSGDAHGHDEHSRDSASGNGGEKGIDPTRPTIIFAAVLTVIATIWAGATALSPVKHSDISSSSNKASSSASASASASAQPTQEATQAATEKPVISSVSVLSWQNDKGDHEEMAVNMIDGDAKTNWHSRYFDYNQFLDQTAVTILVKLEKKATVSEITLDMDPSTTGGEGVVRAVNPNTPREGTEIATTTFSPKTDIKLAHPVETEAISITFRKMPTSQDGRAWAWVSELSVK
;
A
#
# COMPACT_ATOMS: atom_id res chain seq x y z
N GLY A 1 76.77 8.14 4.89
CA GLY A 1 77.19 9.43 5.38
C GLY A 1 76.03 10.21 6.03
N GLY A 2 76.17 10.56 7.33
CA GLY A 2 75.48 11.62 8.01
C GLY A 2 74.08 11.29 8.57
N SER A 3 73.79 10.84 9.74
CA SER A 3 74.04 11.36 11.12
C SER A 3 73.37 12.75 11.39
N GLY A 4 72.48 12.71 12.44
CA GLY A 4 71.93 13.88 13.12
C GLY A 4 70.48 13.64 13.47
N GLY A 5 69.99 13.37 14.67
CA GLY A 5 70.42 13.76 16.02
C GLY A 5 69.62 15.00 16.43
N GLY A 6 68.60 14.84 17.28
CA GLY A 6 67.86 15.99 17.80
C GLY A 6 66.85 15.58 18.88
N ARG A 7 67.33 15.52 20.10
CA ARG A 7 66.57 15.43 21.38
C ARG A 7 66.03 16.79 21.77
N GLY A 8 64.96 16.75 22.60
CA GLY A 8 64.57 17.85 23.48
C GLY A 8 63.08 18.05 23.46
N ASN A 9 62.36 18.25 24.46
CA ASN A 9 62.56 18.37 25.89
C ASN A 9 61.20 18.44 26.57
N SER A 10 61.19 17.99 27.78
CA SER A 10 60.20 18.08 28.83
C SER A 10 59.61 19.49 29.09
N GLY A 11 58.48 19.54 29.69
CA GLY A 11 57.89 20.67 30.39
C GLY A 11 56.46 20.32 30.77
N ASP A 12 56.22 19.70 31.89
CA ASP A 12 55.83 20.20 33.24
C ASP A 12 54.65 21.15 33.20
N ALA A 13 53.58 20.69 33.78
CA ALA A 13 53.03 20.82 35.14
C ALA A 13 51.92 21.86 35.30
N HIS A 14 50.92 21.39 36.03
CA HIS A 14 50.03 22.09 36.96
C HIS A 14 48.87 22.94 36.44
N GLY A 15 47.71 22.52 36.91
CA GLY A 15 46.50 23.32 37.00
C GLY A 15 45.35 22.52 37.57
N HIS A 16 45.42 22.25 38.89
CA HIS A 16 44.24 21.95 39.71
C HIS A 16 43.34 23.18 39.70
N ASP A 17 42.07 23.02 39.37
CA ASP A 17 41.02 23.82 39.98
C ASP A 17 39.79 22.94 40.18
N GLU A 18 39.63 22.51 41.39
CA GLU A 18 38.38 22.08 41.99
C GLU A 18 37.45 23.30 42.11
N HIS A 19 36.29 23.23 41.46
CA HIS A 19 35.15 24.00 41.90
C HIS A 19 33.93 23.07 42.04
N SER A 20 33.79 22.59 43.26
CA SER A 20 32.53 22.20 43.85
C SER A 20 31.59 23.41 43.94
N ARG A 21 30.33 23.20 43.64
CA ARG A 21 29.06 23.91 44.02
C ARG A 21 28.12 23.90 42.83
N ASP A 22 26.85 23.63 42.88
CA ASP A 22 25.88 23.52 43.95
C ASP A 22 24.73 22.66 43.47
N SER A 23 24.14 21.96 44.39
CA SER A 23 22.86 21.27 44.26
C SER A 23 21.75 22.25 43.87
N ALA A 24 21.11 22.02 42.71
CA ALA A 24 19.79 22.54 42.44
C ALA A 24 18.85 21.35 42.23
N SER A 25 18.12 21.05 43.29
CA SER A 25 16.94 20.19 43.28
C SER A 25 15.89 20.78 42.32
N GLY A 26 15.82 20.27 41.11
CA GLY A 26 14.76 20.51 40.15
C GLY A 26 13.73 19.37 40.22
N ASN A 27 12.68 19.61 40.96
CA ASN A 27 11.50 18.78 41.10
C ASN A 27 10.83 18.67 39.71
N GLY A 28 11.28 17.72 38.87
CA GLY A 28 10.66 17.34 37.62
C GLY A 28 9.48 16.40 37.89
N GLY A 29 8.29 16.97 37.99
CA GLY A 29 7.07 16.20 38.14
C GLY A 29 6.98 15.15 37.02
N GLU A 30 7.01 13.89 37.40
CA GLU A 30 6.57 12.79 36.58
C GLU A 30 5.11 13.07 36.17
N LYS A 31 4.93 13.49 34.94
CA LYS A 31 3.60 13.44 34.32
C LYS A 31 3.25 11.97 34.14
N GLY A 32 2.59 11.40 35.14
CA GLY A 32 2.00 10.09 35.07
C GLY A 32 1.17 10.02 33.80
N ILE A 33 1.51 9.07 32.94
CA ILE A 33 0.72 8.74 31.76
C ILE A 33 -0.59 8.18 32.29
N ASP A 34 -1.67 8.95 32.13
CA ASP A 34 -3.03 8.51 32.50
C ASP A 34 -3.44 7.37 31.55
N PRO A 35 -3.50 6.13 32.04
CA PRO A 35 -3.78 4.96 31.17
C PRO A 35 -5.23 4.88 30.71
N THR A 36 -6.09 5.80 31.18
CA THR A 36 -7.53 5.75 30.89
C THR A 36 -7.89 6.39 29.54
N ARG A 37 -7.04 7.26 29.00
CA ARG A 37 -7.36 7.97 27.74
C ARG A 37 -7.35 7.10 26.48
N PRO A 38 -6.40 6.18 26.26
CA PRO A 38 -6.44 5.33 25.07
C PRO A 38 -7.60 4.32 25.08
N THR A 39 -8.04 3.87 26.26
CA THR A 39 -9.10 2.87 26.40
C THR A 39 -10.47 3.42 25.98
N ILE A 40 -10.75 4.68 26.25
CA ILE A 40 -12.02 5.33 25.89
C ILE A 40 -12.15 5.52 24.37
N ILE A 41 -11.05 5.84 23.68
CA ILE A 41 -11.04 6.01 22.22
C ILE A 41 -11.29 4.66 21.53
N PHE A 42 -10.68 3.58 22.02
CA PHE A 42 -10.90 2.24 21.47
C PHE A 42 -12.35 1.75 21.66
N ALA A 43 -12.95 2.01 22.81
CA ALA A 43 -14.34 1.63 23.07
C ALA A 43 -15.32 2.37 22.15
N ALA A 44 -15.09 3.67 21.89
CA ALA A 44 -15.94 4.48 21.01
C ALA A 44 -15.88 4.00 19.54
N VAL A 45 -14.70 3.62 19.04
CA VAL A 45 -14.54 3.13 17.66
C VAL A 45 -15.20 1.77 17.46
N LEU A 46 -15.07 0.85 18.41
CA LEU A 46 -15.74 -0.45 18.34
C LEU A 46 -17.27 -0.35 18.38
N THR A 47 -17.82 0.60 19.13
CA THR A 47 -19.27 0.79 19.21
C THR A 47 -19.87 1.31 17.89
N VAL A 48 -19.14 2.18 17.17
CA VAL A 48 -19.57 2.70 15.86
C VAL A 48 -19.55 1.60 14.80
N ILE A 49 -18.53 0.74 14.79
CA ILE A 49 -18.44 -0.37 13.83
C ILE A 49 -19.57 -1.39 14.07
N ALA A 50 -19.91 -1.70 15.33
CA ALA A 50 -20.98 -2.62 15.65
C ALA A 50 -22.37 -2.13 15.22
N THR A 51 -22.63 -0.81 15.30
CA THR A 51 -23.93 -0.23 14.89
C THR A 51 -24.12 -0.20 13.37
N ILE A 52 -23.04 -0.05 12.59
CA ILE A 52 -23.12 -0.09 11.12
C ILE A 52 -23.39 -1.51 10.62
N TRP A 53 -22.84 -2.55 11.25
CA TRP A 53 -23.09 -3.94 10.89
C TRP A 53 -24.50 -4.43 11.22
N ALA A 54 -25.09 -3.99 12.33
CA ALA A 54 -26.45 -4.36 12.74
C ALA A 54 -27.54 -3.73 11.86
N GLY A 55 -27.26 -2.60 11.19
CA GLY A 55 -28.21 -1.92 10.31
C GLY A 55 -28.39 -2.54 8.92
N ALA A 56 -27.43 -3.35 8.45
CA ALA A 56 -27.42 -3.88 7.09
C ALA A 56 -28.20 -5.21 6.91
N THR A 57 -28.61 -5.88 7.99
CA THR A 57 -29.26 -7.20 7.92
C THR A 57 -30.78 -7.19 8.05
N ALA A 58 -31.44 -6.01 8.22
CA ALA A 58 -32.86 -5.92 8.54
C ALA A 58 -33.80 -5.68 7.34
N LEU A 59 -33.31 -5.66 6.09
CA LEU A 59 -34.15 -5.36 4.92
C LEU A 59 -34.03 -6.39 3.82
N SER A 60 -34.48 -7.62 4.08
CA SER A 60 -34.79 -8.59 3.04
C SER A 60 -36.23 -9.06 3.18
N PRO A 61 -37.15 -8.71 2.26
CA PRO A 61 -38.50 -9.25 2.28
C PRO A 61 -38.49 -10.67 1.74
N VAL A 62 -38.84 -11.63 2.60
CA VAL A 62 -39.12 -13.03 2.21
C VAL A 62 -40.41 -13.04 1.40
N LYS A 63 -40.33 -13.39 0.13
CA LYS A 63 -41.51 -13.78 -0.65
C LYS A 63 -41.80 -15.26 -0.40
N HIS A 64 -42.90 -15.51 0.29
CA HIS A 64 -43.51 -16.83 0.31
C HIS A 64 -44.15 -17.09 -1.05
N SER A 65 -43.80 -18.19 -1.69
CA SER A 65 -44.51 -18.75 -2.82
C SER A 65 -45.33 -19.93 -2.31
N ASP A 66 -46.64 -19.78 -2.28
CA ASP A 66 -47.59 -20.83 -2.00
C ASP A 66 -47.64 -21.83 -3.13
N ILE A 67 -47.47 -23.10 -2.79
CA ILE A 67 -47.69 -24.24 -3.66
C ILE A 67 -49.16 -24.60 -3.55
N SER A 68 -49.90 -24.49 -4.65
CA SER A 68 -51.19 -25.15 -4.78
C SER A 68 -51.25 -25.89 -6.12
N SER A 69 -51.29 -27.19 -5.95
CA SER A 69 -51.62 -28.18 -7.00
C SER A 69 -53.06 -28.04 -7.50
N SER A 70 -53.26 -28.06 -8.81
CA SER A 70 -54.46 -28.73 -9.36
C SER A 70 -54.30 -29.00 -10.84
N SER A 71 -54.48 -30.24 -11.18
CA SER A 71 -54.64 -30.85 -12.48
C SER A 71 -55.92 -30.38 -13.18
N ASN A 72 -55.91 -30.17 -14.54
CA ASN A 72 -56.83 -30.82 -15.48
C ASN A 72 -56.56 -30.37 -16.94
N LYS A 73 -56.19 -31.27 -17.71
CA LYS A 73 -56.71 -31.93 -18.93
C LYS A 73 -57.47 -31.08 -19.97
N ALA A 74 -56.98 -31.28 -21.17
CA ALA A 74 -57.64 -31.37 -22.49
C ALA A 74 -57.72 -30.15 -23.41
N SER A 75 -57.00 -30.32 -24.51
CA SER A 75 -57.44 -30.21 -25.94
C SER A 75 -57.98 -28.89 -26.46
N SER A 76 -57.30 -28.31 -27.40
CA SER A 76 -57.60 -28.31 -28.84
C SER A 76 -56.94 -27.16 -29.58
N SER A 77 -56.45 -27.50 -30.73
CA SER A 77 -55.95 -26.72 -31.85
C SER A 77 -56.53 -25.32 -32.06
N ALA A 78 -55.66 -24.33 -32.35
CA ALA A 78 -55.85 -23.40 -33.45
C ALA A 78 -54.54 -22.69 -33.80
N SER A 79 -54.14 -22.80 -35.04
CA SER A 79 -53.14 -21.99 -35.72
C SER A 79 -53.45 -20.51 -35.64
N ALA A 80 -52.43 -19.70 -35.34
CA ALA A 80 -52.34 -18.35 -35.90
C ALA A 80 -50.92 -17.80 -35.80
N SER A 81 -50.35 -17.60 -36.96
CA SER A 81 -49.41 -16.55 -37.40
C SER A 81 -48.39 -16.01 -36.45
N ALA A 82 -47.16 -16.30 -36.85
CA ALA A 82 -45.95 -15.63 -36.44
C ALA A 82 -46.04 -14.11 -36.69
N SER A 83 -45.79 -13.33 -35.64
CA SER A 83 -45.22 -11.99 -35.77
C SER A 83 -43.89 -12.02 -35.02
N ALA A 84 -42.85 -12.19 -35.79
CA ALA A 84 -41.49 -12.05 -35.30
C ALA A 84 -41.27 -10.59 -34.95
N SER A 85 -41.42 -10.26 -33.66
CA SER A 85 -40.90 -9.01 -33.11
C SER A 85 -39.40 -9.18 -32.99
N ALA A 86 -38.67 -8.63 -33.95
CA ALA A 86 -37.22 -8.47 -33.85
C ALA A 86 -36.93 -7.60 -32.62
N GLN A 87 -36.53 -8.25 -31.54
CA GLN A 87 -35.92 -7.59 -30.41
C GLN A 87 -34.56 -7.06 -30.91
N PRO A 88 -34.28 -5.75 -30.81
CA PRO A 88 -32.98 -5.24 -31.17
C PRO A 88 -31.98 -5.88 -30.17
N THR A 89 -31.16 -6.76 -30.72
CA THR A 89 -29.95 -7.19 -30.05
C THR A 89 -29.13 -5.91 -29.79
N GLN A 90 -29.20 -5.37 -28.61
CA GLN A 90 -28.18 -4.40 -28.16
C GLN A 90 -26.85 -5.17 -28.16
N GLU A 91 -26.14 -5.06 -29.29
CA GLU A 91 -24.70 -5.26 -29.26
C GLU A 91 -24.18 -4.36 -28.13
N ALA A 92 -23.84 -4.99 -26.99
CA ALA A 92 -23.02 -4.35 -25.98
C ALA A 92 -21.74 -3.96 -26.73
N THR A 93 -21.68 -2.72 -27.19
CA THR A 93 -20.45 -2.09 -27.63
C THR A 93 -19.51 -2.22 -26.42
N GLN A 94 -18.64 -3.25 -26.43
CA GLN A 94 -17.50 -3.28 -25.54
C GLN A 94 -16.76 -2.00 -25.85
N ALA A 95 -16.95 -1.00 -24.98
CA ALA A 95 -16.12 0.19 -24.98
C ALA A 95 -14.68 -0.34 -24.94
N ALA A 96 -13.91 -0.04 -25.99
CA ALA A 96 -12.50 -0.41 -26.04
C ALA A 96 -11.88 0.08 -24.74
N THR A 97 -11.50 -0.85 -23.87
CA THR A 97 -10.94 -0.53 -22.56
C THR A 97 -9.64 0.21 -22.82
N GLU A 98 -9.66 1.50 -22.60
CA GLU A 98 -8.52 2.37 -22.86
C GLU A 98 -7.36 1.91 -21.97
N LYS A 99 -6.19 1.72 -22.58
CA LYS A 99 -4.99 1.27 -21.86
C LYS A 99 -4.67 2.27 -20.74
N PRO A 100 -4.44 1.81 -19.49
CA PRO A 100 -4.07 2.72 -18.42
C PRO A 100 -2.72 3.40 -18.71
N VAL A 101 -2.64 4.70 -18.49
CA VAL A 101 -1.43 5.51 -18.63
C VAL A 101 -1.07 6.09 -17.27
N ILE A 102 0.17 5.87 -16.84
CA ILE A 102 0.66 6.43 -15.58
C ILE A 102 0.97 7.91 -15.78
N SER A 103 0.41 8.76 -14.95
CA SER A 103 0.72 10.21 -14.93
C SER A 103 1.86 10.55 -13.98
N SER A 104 1.94 9.85 -12.85
CA SER A 104 3.02 10.06 -11.88
C SER A 104 3.12 8.88 -10.91
N VAL A 105 4.32 8.75 -10.35
CA VAL A 105 4.59 7.86 -9.21
C VAL A 105 5.15 8.70 -8.07
N SER A 106 4.74 8.38 -6.86
CA SER A 106 5.28 8.96 -5.64
C SER A 106 5.45 7.90 -4.57
N VAL A 107 6.34 8.15 -3.62
CA VAL A 107 6.60 7.27 -2.48
C VAL A 107 6.14 7.94 -1.20
N LEU A 108 5.44 7.19 -0.38
CA LEU A 108 5.04 7.59 0.96
C LEU A 108 5.97 6.88 1.93
N SER A 109 6.87 7.63 2.50
CA SER A 109 7.86 7.16 3.46
C SER A 109 7.21 6.67 4.75
N TRP A 110 7.95 5.84 5.47
CA TRP A 110 7.64 5.50 6.84
C TRP A 110 7.55 6.77 7.69
N GLN A 111 6.44 6.95 8.38
CA GLN A 111 6.14 8.15 9.17
C GLN A 111 6.21 9.49 8.40
N ASN A 112 6.18 9.47 7.07
CA ASN A 112 6.29 10.66 6.20
C ASN A 112 7.55 11.50 6.44
N ASP A 113 8.66 10.87 6.78
CA ASP A 113 9.93 11.54 7.12
C ASP A 113 10.85 11.78 5.91
N LYS A 114 10.40 11.43 4.70
CA LYS A 114 11.12 11.61 3.42
C LYS A 114 12.46 10.86 3.32
N GLY A 115 12.69 9.85 4.17
CA GLY A 115 13.93 9.10 4.17
C GLY A 115 13.99 7.98 3.12
N ASP A 116 12.94 7.78 2.35
CA ASP A 116 12.85 6.70 1.36
C ASP A 116 13.07 7.20 -0.07
N HIS A 117 13.92 8.22 -0.26
CA HIS A 117 14.35 8.74 -1.57
C HIS A 117 13.17 9.05 -2.51
N GLU A 118 12.17 9.78 -2.00
CA GLU A 118 10.95 10.11 -2.74
C GLU A 118 11.22 10.85 -4.04
N GLU A 119 12.31 11.63 -4.09
CA GLU A 119 12.77 12.36 -5.28
C GLU A 119 13.19 11.43 -6.44
N MET A 120 13.53 10.17 -6.13
CA MET A 120 13.90 9.16 -7.12
C MET A 120 12.69 8.38 -7.66
N ALA A 121 11.48 8.63 -7.15
CA ALA A 121 10.29 7.88 -7.56
C ALA A 121 10.03 7.93 -9.06
N VAL A 122 10.36 9.03 -9.73
CA VAL A 122 10.21 9.20 -11.19
C VAL A 122 11.01 8.16 -11.99
N ASN A 123 12.10 7.65 -11.44
CA ASN A 123 12.95 6.65 -12.09
C ASN A 123 12.22 5.31 -12.29
N MET A 124 11.12 5.07 -11.56
CA MET A 124 10.33 3.85 -11.74
C MET A 124 9.47 3.86 -13.02
N ILE A 125 9.40 4.99 -13.74
CA ILE A 125 8.54 5.14 -14.93
C ILE A 125 9.23 5.92 -16.07
N ASP A 126 10.55 6.08 -16.03
CA ASP A 126 11.31 6.85 -17.02
C ASP A 126 11.71 6.02 -18.25
N GLY A 127 11.53 4.70 -18.21
CA GLY A 127 11.86 3.77 -19.31
C GLY A 127 13.35 3.44 -19.39
N ASP A 128 14.16 3.81 -18.41
CA ASP A 128 15.58 3.45 -18.32
C ASP A 128 15.83 2.45 -17.19
N ALA A 129 15.91 1.17 -17.49
CA ALA A 129 16.19 0.11 -16.52
C ALA A 129 17.51 0.26 -15.73
N LYS A 130 18.34 1.26 -16.05
CA LYS A 130 19.58 1.57 -15.31
C LYS A 130 19.34 2.56 -14.17
N THR A 131 18.29 3.33 -14.23
CA THR A 131 17.84 4.18 -13.13
C THR A 131 16.96 3.37 -12.17
N ASN A 132 16.77 3.86 -10.97
CA ASN A 132 15.95 3.17 -9.99
C ASN A 132 15.51 4.10 -8.89
N TRP A 133 14.50 3.64 -8.17
CA TRP A 133 14.16 4.10 -6.84
C TRP A 133 14.54 3.02 -5.82
N HIS A 134 14.99 3.43 -4.64
CA HIS A 134 15.18 2.52 -3.51
C HIS A 134 14.73 3.16 -2.19
N SER A 135 14.25 2.32 -1.26
CA SER A 135 13.96 2.74 0.10
C SER A 135 15.25 2.88 0.91
N ARG A 136 15.15 3.44 2.11
CA ARG A 136 16.20 3.29 3.12
C ARG A 136 16.38 1.82 3.52
N TYR A 137 17.45 1.52 4.23
CA TYR A 137 17.63 0.25 4.91
C TYR A 137 16.89 0.23 6.24
N PHE A 138 16.27 -0.90 6.54
CA PHE A 138 15.57 -1.14 7.79
C PHE A 138 16.21 -2.31 8.53
N ASP A 139 16.29 -2.20 9.88
CA ASP A 139 16.76 -3.28 10.75
C ASP A 139 15.68 -4.37 10.97
N TYR A 140 14.45 -4.08 10.59
CA TYR A 140 13.30 -4.98 10.61
C TYR A 140 12.54 -4.90 9.28
N ASN A 141 11.81 -5.93 8.95
CA ASN A 141 11.18 -6.03 7.63
C ASN A 141 9.65 -6.06 7.63
N GLN A 142 9.01 -5.97 8.80
CA GLN A 142 7.54 -6.01 8.91
C GLN A 142 6.98 -4.67 9.36
N PHE A 143 5.91 -4.24 8.72
CA PHE A 143 5.28 -2.94 8.94
C PHE A 143 3.77 -3.06 9.01
N LEU A 144 3.14 -2.12 9.72
CA LEU A 144 1.70 -1.89 9.62
C LEU A 144 1.42 -1.04 8.37
N ASP A 145 0.28 -1.23 7.75
CA ASP A 145 -0.10 -0.54 6.51
C ASP A 145 0.03 0.99 6.61
N GLN A 146 -0.26 1.57 7.78
CA GLN A 146 -0.18 3.01 8.00
C GLN A 146 1.24 3.55 8.06
N THR A 147 2.21 2.69 8.39
CA THR A 147 3.62 3.07 8.57
C THR A 147 4.53 2.50 7.49
N ALA A 148 4.03 1.55 6.70
CA ALA A 148 4.78 0.92 5.64
C ALA A 148 5.14 1.90 4.51
N VAL A 149 6.28 1.68 3.88
CA VAL A 149 6.61 2.34 2.62
C VAL A 149 5.56 1.95 1.58
N THR A 150 5.04 2.93 0.87
CA THR A 150 3.98 2.73 -0.10
C THR A 150 4.29 3.49 -1.39
N ILE A 151 4.29 2.80 -2.51
CA ILE A 151 4.35 3.40 -3.84
C ILE A 151 2.92 3.77 -4.24
N LEU A 152 2.67 5.03 -4.57
CA LEU A 152 1.43 5.51 -5.13
C LEU A 152 1.60 5.77 -6.63
N VAL A 153 0.86 5.04 -7.44
CA VAL A 153 0.79 5.17 -8.90
C VAL A 153 -0.50 5.90 -9.26
N LYS A 154 -0.40 7.09 -9.84
CA LYS A 154 -1.55 7.84 -10.35
C LYS A 154 -1.69 7.65 -11.84
N LEU A 155 -2.89 7.44 -12.30
CA LEU A 155 -3.22 7.36 -13.73
C LEU A 155 -3.62 8.75 -14.25
N GLU A 156 -3.43 8.99 -15.54
CA GLU A 156 -3.85 10.25 -16.18
C GLU A 156 -5.36 10.47 -16.07
N LYS A 157 -6.10 9.38 -16.13
CA LYS A 157 -7.56 9.34 -15.96
C LYS A 157 -7.95 8.00 -15.37
N LYS A 158 -9.15 7.90 -14.88
CA LYS A 158 -9.75 6.65 -14.45
C LYS A 158 -9.70 5.62 -15.58
N ALA A 159 -9.08 4.47 -15.35
CA ALA A 159 -8.87 3.41 -16.32
C ALA A 159 -8.99 2.04 -15.67
N THR A 160 -9.20 1.02 -16.52
CA THR A 160 -9.25 -0.36 -16.07
C THR A 160 -7.85 -0.95 -16.03
N VAL A 161 -7.43 -1.41 -14.85
CA VAL A 161 -6.15 -2.08 -14.63
C VAL A 161 -6.38 -3.57 -14.44
N SER A 162 -5.59 -4.39 -15.10
CA SER A 162 -5.63 -5.86 -15.01
C SER A 162 -4.32 -6.49 -14.55
N GLU A 163 -3.20 -5.77 -14.71
CA GLU A 163 -1.87 -6.26 -14.34
C GLU A 163 -0.96 -5.09 -13.94
N ILE A 164 -0.09 -5.34 -12.97
CA ILE A 164 0.97 -4.41 -12.54
C ILE A 164 2.27 -5.19 -12.61
N THR A 165 3.30 -4.62 -13.22
CA THR A 165 4.64 -5.23 -13.27
C THR A 165 5.62 -4.32 -12.54
N LEU A 166 6.49 -4.92 -11.72
CA LEU A 166 7.62 -4.29 -11.06
C LEU A 166 8.90 -5.03 -11.48
N ASP A 167 9.84 -4.31 -12.07
CA ASP A 167 11.19 -4.79 -12.26
C ASP A 167 12.05 -4.33 -11.08
N MET A 168 12.61 -5.28 -10.33
CA MET A 168 13.30 -5.05 -9.06
C MET A 168 14.73 -5.56 -9.10
N ASP A 169 15.58 -5.03 -8.23
CA ASP A 169 16.95 -5.52 -8.11
C ASP A 169 16.97 -7.00 -7.68
N PRO A 170 17.70 -7.87 -8.40
CA PRO A 170 17.76 -9.30 -8.08
C PRO A 170 18.42 -9.63 -6.75
N SER A 171 19.12 -8.68 -6.12
CA SER A 171 19.71 -8.88 -4.80
C SER A 171 18.67 -8.79 -3.67
N THR A 172 17.47 -8.26 -3.94
CA THR A 172 16.39 -8.11 -2.97
C THR A 172 15.16 -8.92 -3.39
N THR A 173 14.77 -9.90 -2.61
CA THR A 173 13.66 -10.80 -2.92
C THR A 173 12.83 -11.12 -1.69
N GLY A 174 11.65 -11.70 -1.92
CA GLY A 174 10.73 -12.04 -0.85
C GLY A 174 9.95 -10.82 -0.34
N GLY A 175 9.56 -10.87 0.91
CA GLY A 175 8.67 -9.85 1.46
C GLY A 175 7.21 -10.04 1.03
N GLU A 176 6.38 -9.07 1.34
CA GLU A 176 4.95 -9.09 1.01
C GLU A 176 4.48 -7.69 0.63
N GLY A 177 3.85 -7.61 -0.53
CA GLY A 177 3.20 -6.40 -1.03
C GLY A 177 1.68 -6.53 -0.98
N VAL A 178 1.02 -5.44 -0.62
CA VAL A 178 -0.44 -5.31 -0.73
C VAL A 178 -0.77 -4.24 -1.75
N VAL A 179 -1.56 -4.60 -2.73
CA VAL A 179 -1.99 -3.70 -3.80
C VAL A 179 -3.44 -3.28 -3.56
N ARG A 180 -3.69 -1.97 -3.64
CA ARG A 180 -5.03 -1.40 -3.45
C ARG A 180 -5.42 -0.48 -4.60
N ALA A 181 -6.68 -0.52 -4.97
CA ALA A 181 -7.32 0.56 -5.72
C ALA A 181 -7.66 1.67 -4.73
N VAL A 182 -7.13 2.88 -4.95
CA VAL A 182 -7.19 3.96 -3.96
C VAL A 182 -7.67 5.27 -4.59
N ASN A 183 -8.17 6.16 -3.73
CA ASN A 183 -8.23 7.58 -4.05
C ASN A 183 -6.81 8.17 -3.90
N PRO A 184 -6.32 8.97 -4.86
CA PRO A 184 -4.98 9.57 -4.78
C PRO A 184 -4.74 10.43 -3.52
N ASN A 185 -5.82 10.93 -2.88
CA ASN A 185 -5.74 11.75 -1.68
C ASN A 185 -5.70 10.92 -0.37
N THR A 186 -6.08 9.64 -0.44
CA THR A 186 -6.04 8.69 0.68
C THR A 186 -5.31 7.39 0.28
N PRO A 187 -4.03 7.47 -0.05
CA PRO A 187 -3.28 6.41 -0.75
C PRO A 187 -3.03 5.15 0.08
N ARG A 188 -3.23 5.21 1.39
CA ARG A 188 -3.11 4.04 2.28
C ARG A 188 -4.45 3.37 2.59
N GLU A 189 -5.54 3.98 2.10
CA GLU A 189 -6.90 3.50 2.23
C GLU A 189 -7.40 2.99 0.89
N GLY A 190 -8.41 2.14 0.89
CA GLY A 190 -9.00 1.64 -0.35
C GLY A 190 -9.19 0.14 -0.35
N THR A 191 -9.67 -0.37 -1.48
CA THR A 191 -9.97 -1.80 -1.65
C THR A 191 -8.70 -2.56 -1.99
N GLU A 192 -8.36 -3.57 -1.21
CA GLU A 192 -7.30 -4.51 -1.54
C GLU A 192 -7.72 -5.34 -2.77
N ILE A 193 -6.90 -5.33 -3.81
CA ILE A 193 -7.16 -5.97 -5.10
C ILE A 193 -6.18 -7.10 -5.40
N ALA A 194 -5.03 -7.12 -4.75
CA ALA A 194 -4.06 -8.20 -4.82
C ALA A 194 -3.06 -8.16 -3.65
N THR A 195 -2.41 -9.30 -3.43
CA THR A 195 -1.18 -9.42 -2.64
C THR A 195 -0.11 -10.05 -3.50
N THR A 196 1.16 -9.80 -3.18
CA THR A 196 2.29 -10.34 -3.93
C THR A 196 3.48 -10.64 -3.04
N THR A 197 4.33 -11.56 -3.48
CA THR A 197 5.69 -11.73 -2.96
C THR A 197 6.65 -11.18 -4.00
N PHE A 198 7.59 -10.36 -3.59
CA PHE A 198 8.50 -9.68 -4.51
C PHE A 198 9.58 -10.60 -5.05
N SER A 199 9.90 -10.44 -6.32
CA SER A 199 10.94 -11.12 -7.07
C SER A 199 11.58 -10.13 -8.06
N PRO A 200 12.70 -10.45 -8.71
CA PRO A 200 13.34 -9.54 -9.66
C PRO A 200 12.40 -9.04 -10.76
N LYS A 201 11.46 -9.88 -11.16
CA LYS A 201 10.31 -9.49 -11.98
C LYS A 201 9.03 -9.93 -11.29
N THR A 202 8.28 -8.97 -10.82
CA THR A 202 7.03 -9.20 -10.09
C THR A 202 5.85 -8.82 -10.96
N ASP A 203 5.19 -9.82 -11.56
CA ASP A 203 3.97 -9.65 -12.34
C ASP A 203 2.74 -9.92 -11.45
N ILE A 204 1.99 -8.88 -11.13
CA ILE A 204 0.80 -8.92 -10.28
C ILE A 204 -0.43 -8.90 -11.17
N LYS A 205 -0.98 -10.08 -11.46
CA LYS A 205 -2.23 -10.22 -12.21
C LYS A 205 -3.40 -10.10 -11.27
N LEU A 206 -4.32 -9.20 -11.55
CA LEU A 206 -5.53 -9.03 -10.77
C LEU A 206 -6.53 -10.15 -11.11
N ALA A 207 -7.21 -10.68 -10.09
CA ALA A 207 -8.25 -11.70 -10.28
C ALA A 207 -9.39 -11.19 -11.17
N HIS A 208 -9.69 -9.90 -11.07
CA HIS A 208 -10.63 -9.19 -11.92
C HIS A 208 -10.05 -7.82 -12.26
N PRO A 209 -10.19 -7.35 -13.51
CA PRO A 209 -9.82 -5.98 -13.86
C PRO A 209 -10.56 -4.96 -12.97
N VAL A 210 -9.86 -3.93 -12.53
CA VAL A 210 -10.40 -2.91 -11.61
C VAL A 210 -10.32 -1.54 -12.24
N GLU A 211 -11.42 -0.80 -12.23
CA GLU A 211 -11.48 0.58 -12.71
C GLU A 211 -11.09 1.52 -11.57
N THR A 212 -9.99 2.26 -11.72
CA THR A 212 -9.43 3.12 -10.68
C THR A 212 -8.72 4.35 -11.25
N GLU A 213 -8.52 5.38 -10.43
CA GLU A 213 -7.70 6.56 -10.74
C GLU A 213 -6.26 6.43 -10.20
N ALA A 214 -6.06 5.56 -9.22
CA ALA A 214 -4.74 5.32 -8.64
C ALA A 214 -4.66 3.92 -8.01
N ILE A 215 -3.43 3.43 -7.92
CA ILE A 215 -3.07 2.18 -7.26
C ILE A 215 -2.02 2.50 -6.20
N SER A 216 -2.12 1.87 -5.05
CA SER A 216 -1.03 1.85 -4.08
C SER A 216 -0.45 0.45 -3.93
N ILE A 217 0.88 0.37 -3.79
CA ILE A 217 1.63 -0.84 -3.50
C ILE A 217 2.32 -0.63 -2.17
N THR A 218 1.83 -1.29 -1.14
CA THR A 218 2.31 -1.14 0.25
C THR A 218 3.21 -2.31 0.61
N PHE A 219 4.44 -2.04 1.02
CA PHE A 219 5.42 -3.04 1.47
C PHE A 219 5.12 -3.45 2.92
N ARG A 220 4.15 -4.34 3.13
CA ARG A 220 3.81 -4.87 4.46
C ARG A 220 4.97 -5.66 5.07
N LYS A 221 5.70 -6.34 4.22
CA LYS A 221 6.98 -6.96 4.54
C LYS A 221 8.00 -6.59 3.47
N MET A 222 9.09 -5.92 3.87
CA MET A 222 10.15 -5.54 2.93
C MET A 222 10.86 -6.76 2.37
N PRO A 223 11.28 -6.73 1.10
CA PRO A 223 12.28 -7.64 0.57
C PRO A 223 13.55 -7.61 1.44
N THR A 224 14.29 -8.70 1.41
CA THR A 224 15.52 -8.82 2.19
C THR A 224 16.67 -9.14 1.25
N SER A 225 17.75 -8.38 1.33
CA SER A 225 18.98 -8.63 0.59
C SER A 225 19.79 -9.78 1.19
N GLN A 226 20.77 -10.26 0.45
CA GLN A 226 21.63 -11.39 0.87
C GLN A 226 22.42 -11.10 2.16
N ASP A 227 22.72 -9.83 2.43
CA ASP A 227 23.38 -9.38 3.68
C ASP A 227 22.42 -9.18 4.85
N GLY A 228 21.14 -9.55 4.68
CA GLY A 228 20.11 -9.53 5.72
C GLY A 228 19.43 -8.18 5.94
N ARG A 229 19.76 -7.15 5.16
CA ARG A 229 19.08 -5.85 5.24
C ARG A 229 17.73 -5.88 4.56
N ALA A 230 16.76 -5.23 5.16
CA ALA A 230 15.43 -5.08 4.60
C ALA A 230 15.34 -3.75 3.83
N TRP A 231 15.07 -3.80 2.54
CA TRP A 231 14.90 -2.63 1.68
C TRP A 231 14.27 -3.03 0.34
N ALA A 232 13.72 -2.07 -0.36
CA ALA A 232 13.17 -2.26 -1.69
C ALA A 232 13.96 -1.45 -2.72
N TRP A 233 14.13 -2.01 -3.92
CA TRP A 233 14.77 -1.38 -5.06
C TRP A 233 13.96 -1.71 -6.31
N VAL A 234 13.41 -0.68 -6.95
CA VAL A 234 12.56 -0.82 -8.14
C VAL A 234 13.16 0.00 -9.26
N SER A 235 13.45 -0.63 -10.41
CA SER A 235 13.95 0.05 -11.61
C SER A 235 12.82 0.46 -12.54
N GLU A 236 11.78 -0.37 -12.70
CA GLU A 236 10.64 -0.05 -13.57
C GLU A 236 9.32 -0.51 -12.98
N LEU A 237 8.28 0.27 -13.26
CA LEU A 237 6.91 -0.02 -12.93
C LEU A 237 5.99 0.25 -14.13
N SER A 238 5.13 -0.70 -14.44
CA SER A 238 4.14 -0.55 -15.49
C SER A 238 2.77 -1.10 -15.11
N VAL A 239 1.72 -0.65 -15.79
CA VAL A 239 0.33 -1.09 -15.62
C VAL A 239 -0.29 -1.47 -16.97
N LYS A 240 -1.20 -2.44 -16.94
CA LYS A 240 -1.95 -2.90 -18.12
C LYS A 240 -3.43 -3.01 -17.81
#